data_b4ba32e63db6698e9a4d4767a9edc08f
#
_entry.id   b4ba32e63db6698e9a4d4767a9edc08f
#
_cell.length_a   1.000
_cell.length_b   1.000
_cell.length_c   1.000
_cell.angle_alpha   90.00
_cell.angle_beta   90.00
_cell.angle_gamma   90.00
#
_symmetry.space_group_name_H-M   'P 1'
#
loop_
_entity.id
_entity.type
_entity.pdbx_description
1 polymer ?
#
loop_
_entity_poly.entity_id
_entity_poly.type
_entity_poly.pdbx_seq_one_letter_code
_entity_poly.pdbx_strand_id
1 'polypeptide(L)'
;MQLSFDKIEYEIVARRKTVKPNLSNIYKTEPRVQTKELDIFPFTDRTLIDYNRYHQFIGHAGVKYSMAIQATRGCPYKCFYCDIYKTSENHNRRSTKHFFNEVRRLADIGVKRFEFIDDIFNVNRKSCKEFFELVIKHDLNVQFFFPT
;
A
#
# COMPACT_ATOMS: atom_id res chain seq x y z
N MET A 1 -0.09 4.41 20.77
CA MET A 1 -0.18 3.09 21.39
C MET A 1 0.32 2.04 20.40
N GLN A 2 1.63 1.80 20.43
CA GLN A 2 2.44 1.09 19.42
C GLN A 2 2.78 -0.36 19.87
N LEU A 3 1.95 -0.96 20.68
CA LEU A 3 2.35 -2.08 21.54
C LEU A 3 2.04 -3.49 21.03
N SER A 4 1.35 -3.68 19.93
CA SER A 4 0.95 -5.05 19.59
C SER A 4 1.82 -5.73 18.53
N PHE A 5 2.33 -4.97 17.55
CA PHE A 5 3.18 -5.55 16.50
C PHE A 5 4.59 -5.86 17.02
N ASP A 6 5.18 -4.95 17.79
CA ASP A 6 6.52 -5.13 18.34
C ASP A 6 6.59 -6.34 19.30
N LYS A 7 5.51 -6.62 20.03
CA LYS A 7 5.44 -7.77 20.94
C LYS A 7 5.36 -9.11 20.22
N ILE A 8 4.62 -9.17 19.10
CA ILE A 8 4.49 -10.39 18.29
C ILE A 8 5.81 -10.68 17.58
N GLU A 9 6.43 -9.67 17.01
CA GLU A 9 7.71 -9.79 16.32
C GLU A 9 8.85 -10.14 17.29
N TYR A 10 8.87 -9.53 18.46
CA TYR A 10 9.83 -9.82 19.52
C TYR A 10 9.72 -11.26 20.04
N GLU A 11 8.51 -11.76 20.26
CA GLU A 11 8.31 -13.15 20.70
C GLU A 11 8.66 -14.17 19.61
N ILE A 12 8.40 -13.89 18.34
CA ILE A 12 8.76 -14.75 17.21
C ILE A 12 10.29 -14.78 17.04
N VAL A 13 10.99 -13.66 17.17
CA VAL A 13 12.44 -13.57 17.05
C VAL A 13 13.15 -14.20 18.24
N ALA A 14 12.64 -13.99 19.45
CA ALA A 14 13.22 -14.59 20.67
C ALA A 14 13.08 -16.12 20.72
N ARG A 15 12.07 -16.69 20.08
CA ARG A 15 11.78 -18.14 20.09
C ARG A 15 12.41 -18.92 18.93
N ARG A 16 13.34 -18.38 18.18
CA ARG A 16 14.09 -19.14 17.16
C ARG A 16 14.92 -20.32 17.71
N LYS A 17 14.87 -20.57 19.03
CA LYS A 17 15.41 -21.78 19.65
C LYS A 17 14.26 -22.76 19.99
N THR A 18 13.93 -23.61 19.02
CA THR A 18 13.42 -24.98 19.19
C THR A 18 12.19 -25.24 20.11
N VAL A 19 11.32 -24.30 20.34
CA VAL A 19 10.08 -24.56 21.08
C VAL A 19 8.89 -24.44 20.13
N LYS A 20 8.07 -25.51 20.01
CA LYS A 20 6.78 -25.41 19.34
C LYS A 20 5.98 -24.27 19.97
N PRO A 21 5.48 -23.29 19.20
CA PRO A 21 4.74 -22.19 19.77
C PRO A 21 3.55 -22.75 20.57
N ASN A 22 3.50 -22.44 21.86
CA ASN A 22 2.34 -22.77 22.65
C ASN A 22 1.22 -21.78 22.24
N LEU A 23 0.24 -22.28 21.50
CA LEU A 23 -0.88 -21.49 20.99
C LEU A 23 -1.67 -20.76 22.08
N SER A 24 -1.56 -21.21 23.34
CA SER A 24 -2.18 -20.53 24.48
C SER A 24 -1.59 -19.12 24.78
N ASN A 25 -0.45 -18.79 24.18
CA ASN A 25 0.21 -17.47 24.36
C ASN A 25 -0.01 -16.50 23.17
N ILE A 26 -0.96 -16.81 22.29
CA ILE A 26 -1.33 -15.90 21.20
C ILE A 26 -2.29 -14.85 21.78
N TYR A 27 -1.80 -13.61 21.88
CA TYR A 27 -2.63 -12.46 22.22
C TYR A 27 -3.39 -11.99 21.00
N LYS A 28 -4.71 -12.13 21.04
CA LYS A 28 -5.61 -11.57 20.03
C LYS A 28 -6.16 -10.24 20.55
N THR A 29 -5.77 -9.14 19.90
CA THR A 29 -6.32 -7.82 20.21
C THR A 29 -7.74 -7.67 19.64
N GLU A 30 -8.51 -6.77 20.21
CA GLU A 30 -9.80 -6.40 19.63
C GLU A 30 -9.61 -5.81 18.23
N PRO A 31 -10.51 -6.12 17.28
CA PRO A 31 -10.45 -5.55 15.95
C PRO A 31 -10.47 -4.02 15.97
N ARG A 32 -9.63 -3.39 15.18
CA ARG A 32 -9.70 -1.93 15.01
C ARG A 32 -10.82 -1.55 14.06
N VAL A 33 -11.52 -0.49 14.39
CA VAL A 33 -12.44 0.16 13.44
C VAL A 33 -11.62 0.70 12.26
N GLN A 34 -11.94 0.24 11.06
CA GLN A 34 -11.28 0.71 9.85
C GLN A 34 -11.70 2.16 9.55
N THR A 35 -10.74 3.05 9.35
CA THR A 35 -11.04 4.41 8.91
C THR A 35 -11.48 4.42 7.45
N LYS A 36 -12.53 5.19 7.18
CA LYS A 36 -13.00 5.43 5.81
C LYS A 36 -12.28 6.58 5.14
N GLU A 37 -11.77 7.52 5.94
CA GLU A 37 -11.08 8.73 5.50
C GLU A 37 -9.58 8.46 5.32
N LEU A 38 -9.17 8.05 4.13
CA LEU A 38 -7.77 7.73 3.87
C LEU A 38 -6.89 8.98 3.68
N ASP A 39 -7.47 10.13 3.42
CA ASP A 39 -6.74 11.38 3.22
C ASP A 39 -6.17 11.96 4.53
N ILE A 40 -6.61 11.46 5.68
CA ILE A 40 -6.03 11.85 6.98
C ILE A 40 -4.60 11.34 7.17
N PHE A 41 -4.19 10.33 6.43
CA PHE A 41 -2.84 9.80 6.54
C PHE A 41 -1.85 10.71 5.82
N PRO A 42 -0.74 11.07 6.47
CA PRO A 42 0.30 11.84 5.81
C PRO A 42 0.93 11.03 4.67
N PHE A 43 1.56 11.71 3.74
CA PHE A 43 2.37 11.03 2.75
C PHE A 43 3.57 10.36 3.41
N THR A 44 3.89 9.17 2.94
CA THR A 44 5.07 8.44 3.42
C THR A 44 6.34 9.25 3.17
N ASP A 45 7.13 9.46 4.20
CA ASP A 45 8.45 10.07 4.05
C ASP A 45 9.43 9.04 3.47
N ARG A 46 9.71 9.18 2.19
CA ARG A 46 10.62 8.30 1.45
C ARG A 46 12.09 8.67 1.62
N THR A 47 12.40 9.77 2.33
CA THR A 47 13.79 10.16 2.61
C THR A 47 14.42 9.35 3.74
N LEU A 48 13.59 8.64 4.52
CA LEU A 48 14.06 7.77 5.61
C LEU A 48 14.83 6.53 5.14
N ILE A 49 14.72 6.21 3.85
CA ILE A 49 15.44 5.08 3.24
C ILE A 49 16.20 5.56 2.00
N ASP A 50 17.37 5.00 1.77
CA ASP A 50 18.10 5.24 0.53
C ASP A 50 17.46 4.46 -0.63
N TYR A 51 16.53 5.11 -1.31
CA TYR A 51 15.79 4.54 -2.43
C TYR A 51 16.71 4.04 -3.56
N ASN A 52 17.87 4.67 -3.77
CA ASN A 52 18.82 4.29 -4.82
C ASN A 52 19.40 2.88 -4.60
N ARG A 53 19.42 2.39 -3.37
CA ARG A 53 19.88 1.01 -3.07
C ARG A 53 18.95 -0.07 -3.62
N TYR A 54 17.71 0.28 -3.97
CA TYR A 54 16.73 -0.67 -4.52
C TYR A 54 16.83 -0.85 -6.03
N HIS A 55 17.80 -0.21 -6.69
CA HIS A 55 17.98 -0.28 -8.14
C HIS A 55 18.25 -1.70 -8.69
N GLN A 56 18.75 -2.59 -7.87
CA GLN A 56 19.04 -3.97 -8.25
C GLN A 56 17.84 -4.90 -8.12
N PHE A 57 16.82 -4.48 -7.38
CA PHE A 57 15.63 -5.29 -7.17
C PHE A 57 14.62 -5.07 -8.30
N ILE A 58 14.02 -6.16 -8.72
CA ILE A 58 12.88 -6.14 -9.62
C ILE A 58 11.64 -6.09 -8.73
N GLY A 59 10.82 -5.04 -8.87
CA GLY A 59 9.55 -4.91 -8.15
C GLY A 59 8.56 -6.00 -8.54
N HIS A 60 7.43 -6.05 -7.85
CA HIS A 60 6.38 -7.04 -8.07
C HIS A 60 5.88 -7.08 -9.52
N ALA A 61 5.84 -5.94 -10.19
CA ALA A 61 5.51 -5.82 -11.62
C ALA A 61 6.65 -6.18 -12.58
N GLY A 62 7.73 -6.79 -12.11
CA GLY A 62 8.89 -7.14 -12.94
C GLY A 62 9.73 -5.94 -13.40
N VAL A 63 9.60 -4.79 -12.77
CA VAL A 63 10.24 -3.53 -13.17
C VAL A 63 11.20 -3.04 -12.11
N LYS A 64 12.42 -2.68 -12.53
CA LYS A 64 13.41 -2.05 -11.65
C LYS A 64 13.04 -0.59 -11.36
N TYR A 65 13.40 -0.11 -10.18
CA TYR A 65 13.17 1.28 -9.75
C TYR A 65 11.70 1.69 -9.70
N SER A 66 10.80 0.74 -9.40
CA SER A 66 9.41 1.10 -9.14
C SER A 66 9.20 1.54 -7.70
N MET A 67 8.35 2.55 -7.51
CA MET A 67 7.89 3.00 -6.21
C MET A 67 6.47 2.50 -5.99
N ALA A 68 6.26 1.74 -4.92
CA ALA A 68 4.93 1.28 -4.54
C ALA A 68 4.06 2.46 -4.08
N ILE A 69 2.85 2.56 -4.64
CA ILE A 69 1.83 3.55 -4.29
C ILE A 69 0.49 2.87 -4.07
N GLN A 70 -0.34 3.45 -3.20
CA GLN A 70 -1.65 2.90 -2.87
C GLN A 70 -2.71 4.01 -2.87
N ALA A 71 -3.71 3.87 -3.73
CA ALA A 71 -4.85 4.78 -3.81
C ALA A 71 -6.07 4.28 -3.04
N THR A 72 -6.21 2.95 -2.90
CA THR A 72 -7.38 2.30 -2.30
C THR A 72 -6.98 1.25 -1.30
N ARG A 73 -7.87 0.90 -0.40
CA ARG A 73 -7.75 -0.23 0.52
C ARG A 73 -9.00 -1.09 0.45
N GLY A 74 -8.80 -2.39 0.30
CA GLY A 74 -9.85 -3.37 0.22
C GLY A 74 -10.43 -3.54 -1.18
N CYS A 75 -11.29 -4.54 -1.32
CA CYS A 75 -11.96 -4.89 -2.57
C CYS A 75 -13.46 -5.06 -2.32
N PRO A 76 -14.35 -4.49 -3.16
CA PRO A 76 -15.79 -4.62 -2.98
C PRO A 76 -16.35 -5.97 -3.45
N TYR A 77 -15.52 -6.79 -4.11
CA TYR A 77 -15.93 -8.07 -4.65
C TYR A 77 -15.74 -9.22 -3.66
N LYS A 78 -16.59 -10.23 -3.78
CA LYS A 78 -16.58 -11.42 -2.93
C LYS A 78 -16.29 -12.66 -3.76
N CYS A 79 -15.15 -12.68 -4.43
CA CYS A 79 -14.73 -13.84 -5.22
C CYS A 79 -14.51 -15.04 -4.32
N PHE A 80 -15.02 -16.21 -4.69
CA PHE A 80 -15.05 -17.41 -3.84
C PHE A 80 -13.66 -17.93 -3.45
N TYR A 81 -12.65 -17.62 -4.25
CA TYR A 81 -11.26 -18.04 -4.04
C TYR A 81 -10.39 -16.97 -3.36
N CYS A 82 -10.93 -15.79 -3.08
CA CYS A 82 -10.17 -14.65 -2.59
C CYS A 82 -10.52 -14.34 -1.14
N ASP A 83 -9.52 -14.11 -0.31
CA ASP A 83 -9.72 -13.81 1.12
C ASP A 83 -9.70 -12.31 1.47
N ILE A 84 -9.48 -11.43 0.49
CA ILE A 84 -9.40 -9.97 0.73
C ILE A 84 -10.67 -9.45 1.40
N TYR A 85 -11.85 -9.93 1.00
CA TYR A 85 -13.12 -9.51 1.61
C TYR A 85 -13.26 -9.92 3.08
N LYS A 86 -12.49 -10.92 3.55
CA LYS A 86 -12.48 -11.34 4.96
C LYS A 86 -11.64 -10.41 5.83
N THR A 87 -10.64 -9.76 5.24
CA THR A 87 -9.70 -8.87 5.93
C THR A 87 -10.06 -7.40 5.78
N SER A 88 -10.87 -7.06 4.78
CA SER A 88 -11.27 -5.69 4.48
C SER A 88 -12.78 -5.62 4.26
N GLU A 89 -13.51 -5.10 5.23
CA GLU A 89 -14.98 -4.97 5.16
C GLU A 89 -15.45 -3.94 4.12
N ASN A 90 -14.57 -3.00 3.75
CA ASN A 90 -14.91 -1.87 2.90
C ASN A 90 -13.84 -1.63 1.84
N HIS A 91 -14.27 -1.12 0.70
CA HIS A 91 -13.38 -0.53 -0.31
C HIS A 91 -13.32 0.98 -0.08
N ASN A 92 -12.25 1.45 0.52
CA ASN A 92 -12.02 2.86 0.82
C ASN A 92 -11.02 3.45 -0.17
N ARG A 93 -11.23 4.70 -0.57
CA ARG A 93 -10.40 5.37 -1.56
C ARG A 93 -9.94 6.73 -1.06
N ARG A 94 -8.68 7.05 -1.30
CA ARG A 94 -8.15 8.41 -1.17
C ARG A 94 -8.80 9.31 -2.20
N SER A 95 -8.97 10.60 -1.90
CA SER A 95 -9.38 11.54 -2.94
C SER A 95 -8.38 11.55 -4.09
N THR A 96 -8.87 11.76 -5.30
CA THR A 96 -8.02 11.83 -6.49
C THR A 96 -6.91 12.88 -6.33
N LYS A 97 -7.26 14.02 -5.75
CA LYS A 97 -6.31 15.12 -5.49
C LYS A 97 -5.22 14.73 -4.49
N HIS A 98 -5.58 14.09 -3.38
CA HIS A 98 -4.62 13.64 -2.37
C HIS A 98 -3.65 12.61 -2.96
N PHE A 99 -4.16 11.61 -3.68
CA PHE A 99 -3.33 10.59 -4.31
C PHE A 99 -2.43 11.18 -5.41
N PHE A 100 -2.96 12.05 -6.26
CA PHE A 100 -2.19 12.75 -7.28
C PHE A 100 -1.05 13.59 -6.69
N ASN A 101 -1.30 14.30 -5.59
CA ASN A 101 -0.28 15.10 -4.93
C ASN A 101 0.90 14.26 -4.42
N GLU A 102 0.66 13.04 -3.94
CA GLU A 102 1.74 12.13 -3.57
C GLU A 102 2.57 11.74 -4.80
N VAL A 103 1.91 11.29 -5.87
CA VAL A 103 2.58 10.91 -7.12
C VAL A 103 3.41 12.07 -7.66
N ARG A 104 2.86 13.29 -7.69
CA ARG A 104 3.55 14.48 -8.14
C ARG A 104 4.79 14.76 -7.30
N ARG A 105 4.67 14.76 -5.96
CA ARG A 105 5.84 14.96 -5.06
C ARG A 105 6.95 13.94 -5.31
N LEU A 106 6.58 12.69 -5.53
CA LEU A 106 7.55 11.63 -5.83
C LEU A 106 8.17 11.83 -7.22
N ALA A 107 7.40 12.24 -8.22
CA ALA A 107 7.91 12.60 -9.54
C ALA A 107 8.88 13.79 -9.49
N ASP A 108 8.58 14.81 -8.68
CA ASP A 108 9.43 16.00 -8.48
C ASP A 108 10.82 15.63 -7.90
N ILE A 109 10.91 14.61 -7.07
CA ILE A 109 12.19 14.07 -6.56
C ILE A 109 12.84 13.02 -7.47
N GLY A 110 12.30 12.81 -8.68
CA GLY A 110 12.91 11.99 -9.71
C GLY A 110 12.35 10.58 -9.89
N VAL A 111 11.32 10.18 -9.13
CA VAL A 111 10.67 8.88 -9.33
C VAL A 111 9.96 8.85 -10.69
N LYS A 112 10.29 7.87 -11.52
CA LYS A 112 9.73 7.73 -12.87
C LYS A 112 8.79 6.54 -13.04
N ARG A 113 8.81 5.58 -12.11
CA ARG A 113 8.04 4.35 -12.20
C ARG A 113 7.28 4.11 -10.91
N PHE A 114 5.98 3.88 -11.05
CA PHE A 114 5.06 3.65 -9.94
C PHE A 114 4.38 2.31 -10.10
N GLU A 115 4.33 1.54 -9.03
CA GLU A 115 3.63 0.28 -8.96
C GLU A 115 2.42 0.43 -8.03
N PHE A 116 1.23 0.18 -8.55
CA PHE A 116 0.02 0.15 -7.74
C PHE A 116 -0.02 -1.13 -6.92
N ILE A 117 -0.16 -0.98 -5.62
CA ILE A 117 -0.32 -2.11 -4.68
C ILE A 117 -1.75 -2.20 -4.15
N ASP A 118 -2.68 -1.62 -4.87
CA ASP A 118 -4.11 -1.68 -4.56
C ASP A 118 -4.65 -3.08 -4.83
N ASP A 119 -5.54 -3.58 -3.97
CA ASP A 119 -6.28 -4.82 -4.24
C ASP A 119 -7.08 -4.69 -5.54
N ILE A 120 -7.63 -3.51 -5.79
CA ILE A 120 -8.27 -3.13 -7.04
C ILE A 120 -8.37 -1.60 -7.17
N PHE A 121 -7.68 -1.03 -8.12
CA PHE A 121 -7.62 0.42 -8.32
C PHE A 121 -8.82 0.97 -9.12
N ASN A 122 -9.28 0.24 -10.13
CA ASN A 122 -10.16 0.72 -11.19
C ASN A 122 -11.67 0.56 -10.92
N VAL A 123 -12.09 0.22 -9.70
CA VAL A 123 -13.52 0.10 -9.33
C VAL A 123 -14.28 1.39 -9.61
N ASN A 124 -13.71 2.53 -9.25
CA ASN A 124 -14.30 3.83 -9.53
C ASN A 124 -13.69 4.43 -10.81
N ARG A 125 -14.38 4.19 -11.93
CA ARG A 125 -13.96 4.66 -13.27
C ARG A 125 -13.79 6.18 -13.33
N LYS A 126 -14.66 6.95 -12.67
CA LYS A 126 -14.57 8.42 -12.65
C LYS A 126 -13.26 8.87 -11.99
N SER A 127 -12.95 8.38 -10.80
CA SER A 127 -11.71 8.73 -10.10
C SER A 127 -10.46 8.29 -10.84
N CYS A 128 -10.51 7.13 -11.53
CA CYS A 128 -9.39 6.70 -12.38
C CYS A 128 -9.15 7.68 -13.52
N LYS A 129 -10.21 8.07 -14.22
CA LYS A 129 -10.15 9.03 -15.33
C LYS A 129 -9.61 10.37 -14.84
N GLU A 130 -10.15 10.92 -13.76
CA GLU A 130 -9.69 12.17 -13.13
C GLU A 130 -8.21 12.13 -12.77
N PHE A 131 -7.73 11.00 -12.22
CA PHE A 131 -6.32 10.84 -11.88
C PHE A 131 -5.41 10.93 -13.11
N PHE A 132 -5.72 10.18 -14.17
CA PHE A 132 -4.89 10.21 -15.38
C PHE A 132 -5.01 11.54 -16.13
N GLU A 133 -6.16 12.20 -16.11
CA GLU A 133 -6.30 13.56 -16.62
C GLU A 133 -5.40 14.56 -15.89
N LEU A 134 -5.26 14.42 -14.56
CA LEU A 134 -4.31 15.23 -13.79
C LEU A 134 -2.86 14.91 -14.18
N VAL A 135 -2.50 13.64 -14.35
CA VAL A 135 -1.15 13.23 -14.80
C VAL A 135 -0.81 13.86 -16.14
N ILE A 136 -1.72 13.81 -17.10
CA ILE A 136 -1.57 14.39 -18.43
C ILE A 136 -1.49 15.92 -18.36
N LYS A 137 -2.43 16.54 -17.64
CA LYS A 137 -2.49 18.01 -17.48
C LYS A 137 -1.21 18.61 -16.89
N HIS A 138 -0.55 17.88 -15.99
CA HIS A 138 0.69 18.33 -15.36
C HIS A 138 1.95 17.79 -16.04
N ASP A 139 1.81 17.18 -17.21
CA ASP A 139 2.91 16.63 -18.02
C ASP A 139 3.89 15.77 -17.21
N LEU A 140 3.35 14.91 -16.34
CA LEU A 140 4.19 14.02 -15.54
C LEU A 140 4.74 12.90 -16.43
N ASN A 141 6.04 12.96 -16.71
CA ASN A 141 6.74 11.91 -17.46
C ASN A 141 7.03 10.68 -16.54
N VAL A 142 6.01 9.88 -16.31
CA VAL A 142 6.04 8.72 -15.40
C VAL A 142 5.36 7.50 -16.01
N GLN A 143 5.71 6.32 -15.52
CA GLN A 143 5.14 5.04 -15.91
C GLN A 143 4.39 4.42 -14.74
N PHE A 144 3.25 3.82 -15.02
CA PHE A 144 2.44 3.12 -14.03
C PHE A 144 2.35 1.64 -14.35
N PHE A 145 2.52 0.82 -13.33
CA PHE A 145 2.43 -0.62 -13.40
C PHE A 145 1.32 -1.11 -12.48
N PHE A 146 0.51 -2.02 -13.00
CA PHE A 146 -0.58 -2.64 -12.27
C PHE A 146 -0.27 -4.13 -12.16
N PRO A 147 -0.28 -4.72 -10.97
CA PRO A 147 -0.21 -6.17 -10.84
C PRO A 147 -1.45 -6.77 -11.49
N THR A 148 -1.25 -7.77 -12.30
CA THR A 148 -2.29 -8.57 -12.97
C THR A 148 -2.62 -9.79 -12.15
#